data_35d8fcc19231d168d0af58cf803cec58
#
_entry.id   35d8fcc19231d168d0af58cf803cec58
#
_cell.length_a   1.000
_cell.length_b   1.000
_cell.length_c   1.000
_cell.angle_alpha   90.00
_cell.angle_beta   90.00
_cell.angle_gamma   90.00
#
_symmetry.space_group_name_H-M   'P 1'
#
loop_
_entity.id
_entity.type
_entity.pdbx_description
1 polymer ?
#
loop_
_entity_poly.entity_id
_entity_poly.type
_entity_poly.pdbx_seq_one_letter_code
_entity_poly.pdbx_strand_id
1 'polypeptide(L)'
;MTAFINQLNQVERVETLVANPLLGDVRRVVRYSGYRDFGGLQFPSLISEYEGDDAVFALAVTDVQINPAVADIQVPDNVRAYRLPAPVVTLQRIAAGVYWVTGSTHHSMAVDMGKFLVMVEAPLDETHSAAAIAGIKHLLPGKPIRYVINTHLHSDHSGGLRTYVAEGAVVVTRTVNQAYYERAWAAPRTLEPDRLLRSGKRAKFMPVDDHAEIRGTNGRLIDLYHLQGNPHNDEMLVAWLSTDRILFESDMLNGVSYSAPVAHPSPVLVNFYANLQRLKLQPLQIIGGHGSKITTMADLNFAVGKSSQP
;
A
#
# COMPACT_ATOMS: atom_id res chain seq x y z
N MET A 1 -15.96 -7.12 -23.36
CA MET A 1 -16.02 -5.71 -23.79
C MET A 1 -17.33 -5.48 -24.52
N THR A 2 -18.07 -4.43 -24.19
CA THR A 2 -19.35 -4.05 -24.79
C THR A 2 -19.28 -2.59 -25.23
N ALA A 3 -19.56 -2.32 -26.51
CA ALA A 3 -19.67 -0.95 -27.03
C ALA A 3 -21.15 -0.55 -27.15
N PHE A 4 -21.47 0.66 -26.78
CA PHE A 4 -22.77 1.28 -26.90
C PHE A 4 -22.71 2.39 -27.95
N ILE A 5 -23.61 2.31 -28.93
CA ILE A 5 -23.65 3.22 -30.07
C ILE A 5 -24.98 3.97 -30.01
N ASN A 6 -24.92 5.30 -30.16
CA ASN A 6 -26.09 6.15 -30.14
C ASN A 6 -26.85 6.12 -31.50
N GLN A 7 -27.97 6.83 -31.58
CA GLN A 7 -28.80 6.90 -32.78
C GLN A 7 -28.10 7.58 -33.98
N LEU A 8 -27.00 8.29 -33.76
CA LEU A 8 -26.18 8.92 -34.79
C LEU A 8 -25.02 8.03 -35.25
N ASN A 9 -25.04 6.73 -34.90
CA ASN A 9 -23.96 5.76 -35.15
C ASN A 9 -22.59 6.18 -34.53
N GLN A 10 -22.61 6.91 -33.43
CA GLN A 10 -21.42 7.32 -32.71
C GLN A 10 -21.25 6.44 -31.48
N VAL A 11 -20.01 6.07 -31.14
CA VAL A 11 -19.72 5.34 -29.90
C VAL A 11 -19.99 6.24 -28.70
N GLU A 12 -20.94 5.88 -27.85
CA GLU A 12 -21.26 6.64 -26.62
C GLU A 12 -20.35 6.21 -25.45
N ARG A 13 -20.17 4.91 -25.31
CA ARG A 13 -19.26 4.35 -24.29
C ARG A 13 -18.83 2.93 -24.62
N VAL A 14 -17.72 2.54 -24.04
CA VAL A 14 -17.21 1.16 -24.05
C VAL A 14 -17.06 0.70 -22.60
N GLU A 15 -17.62 -0.49 -22.29
CA GLU A 15 -17.52 -1.10 -20.97
C GLU A 15 -16.72 -2.39 -21.02
N THR A 16 -15.87 -2.58 -20.03
CA THR A 16 -15.12 -3.82 -19.81
C THR A 16 -14.92 -4.08 -18.32
N LEU A 17 -14.44 -5.26 -17.96
CA LEU A 17 -13.93 -5.54 -16.62
C LEU A 17 -12.41 -5.52 -16.66
N VAL A 18 -11.80 -4.99 -15.61
CA VAL A 18 -10.35 -5.00 -15.38
C VAL A 18 -10.08 -5.58 -14.00
N ALA A 19 -9.00 -6.34 -13.87
CA ALA A 19 -8.57 -6.84 -12.58
C ALA A 19 -7.93 -5.71 -11.76
N ASN A 20 -8.39 -5.51 -10.54
CA ASN A 20 -7.77 -4.62 -9.57
C ASN A 20 -7.31 -5.45 -8.36
N PRO A 21 -6.04 -5.39 -7.96
CA PRO A 21 -5.50 -6.22 -6.87
C PRO A 21 -6.24 -6.05 -5.55
N LEU A 22 -6.73 -4.85 -5.27
CA LEU A 22 -7.43 -4.54 -4.03
C LEU A 22 -8.95 -4.75 -4.14
N LEU A 23 -9.57 -4.24 -5.22
CA LEU A 23 -11.02 -4.17 -5.39
C LEU A 23 -11.65 -5.36 -6.14
N GLY A 24 -10.83 -6.24 -6.74
CA GLY A 24 -11.33 -7.36 -7.54
C GLY A 24 -11.64 -6.97 -8.99
N ASP A 25 -12.66 -7.56 -9.57
CA ASP A 25 -13.07 -7.26 -10.95
C ASP A 25 -13.85 -5.93 -10.95
N VAL A 26 -13.23 -4.89 -11.48
CA VAL A 26 -13.80 -3.53 -11.53
C VAL A 26 -14.33 -3.24 -12.93
N ARG A 27 -15.51 -2.65 -13.01
CA ARG A 27 -16.06 -2.18 -14.28
C ARG A 27 -15.32 -0.91 -14.71
N ARG A 28 -14.69 -0.97 -15.87
CA ARG A 28 -14.08 0.18 -16.55
C ARG A 28 -15.01 0.67 -17.63
N VAL A 29 -15.30 1.97 -17.64
CA VAL A 29 -16.17 2.63 -18.62
C VAL A 29 -15.42 3.77 -19.29
N VAL A 30 -15.21 3.68 -20.60
CA VAL A 30 -14.71 4.80 -21.39
C VAL A 30 -15.90 5.46 -22.08
N ARG A 31 -16.11 6.77 -21.83
CA ARG A 31 -17.19 7.56 -22.41
C ARG A 31 -16.63 8.50 -23.47
N TYR A 32 -17.36 8.63 -24.55
CA TYR A 32 -17.06 9.47 -25.69
C TYR A 32 -18.20 10.47 -25.87
N SER A 33 -17.91 11.78 -25.87
CA SER A 33 -18.93 12.82 -25.98
C SER A 33 -18.43 14.05 -26.72
N GLY A 34 -19.34 15.01 -26.99
CA GLY A 34 -19.00 16.23 -27.65
C GLY A 34 -18.46 16.00 -29.07
N TYR A 35 -19.05 15.11 -29.83
CA TYR A 35 -18.64 14.82 -31.20
C TYR A 35 -18.65 16.08 -32.06
N ARG A 36 -17.54 16.33 -32.77
CA ARG A 36 -17.36 17.46 -33.67
C ARG A 36 -16.75 16.99 -34.97
N ASP A 37 -16.95 17.76 -36.03
CA ASP A 37 -16.29 17.53 -37.30
C ASP A 37 -14.85 18.06 -37.27
N PHE A 38 -13.91 17.18 -37.58
CA PHE A 38 -12.47 17.47 -37.74
C PHE A 38 -12.09 17.14 -39.19
N GLY A 39 -12.44 18.04 -40.14
CA GLY A 39 -12.09 17.84 -41.54
C GLY A 39 -12.79 16.67 -42.22
N GLY A 40 -14.07 16.44 -41.92
CA GLY A 40 -14.90 15.35 -42.43
C GLY A 40 -14.94 14.10 -41.54
N LEU A 41 -14.19 14.08 -40.43
CA LEU A 41 -14.24 13.02 -39.45
C LEU A 41 -15.01 13.46 -38.20
N GLN A 42 -16.09 12.77 -37.87
CA GLN A 42 -16.78 12.95 -36.61
C GLN A 42 -15.97 12.26 -35.48
N PHE A 43 -15.41 13.05 -34.55
CA PHE A 43 -14.56 12.56 -33.46
C PHE A 43 -15.01 13.19 -32.11
N PRO A 44 -14.97 12.43 -31.01
CA PRO A 44 -15.35 12.96 -29.70
C PRO A 44 -14.36 14.03 -29.22
N SER A 45 -14.87 15.17 -28.79
CA SER A 45 -14.03 16.22 -28.20
C SER A 45 -13.77 16.02 -26.71
N LEU A 46 -14.48 15.07 -26.08
CA LEU A 46 -14.27 14.68 -24.69
C LEU A 46 -14.24 13.16 -24.57
N ILE A 47 -13.17 12.64 -23.98
CA ILE A 47 -13.03 11.23 -23.63
C ILE A 47 -12.77 11.16 -22.13
N SER A 48 -13.58 10.39 -21.42
CA SER A 48 -13.40 10.16 -19.98
C SER A 48 -13.45 8.69 -19.64
N GLU A 49 -12.62 8.29 -18.67
CA GLU A 49 -12.53 6.91 -18.20
C GLU A 49 -12.88 6.84 -16.71
N TYR A 50 -13.63 5.83 -16.35
CA TYR A 50 -14.05 5.54 -14.99
C TYR A 50 -13.67 4.11 -14.63
N GLU A 51 -13.21 3.91 -13.40
CA GLU A 51 -13.11 2.59 -12.76
C GLU A 51 -14.08 2.54 -11.56
N GLY A 52 -15.08 1.68 -11.65
CA GLY A 52 -16.23 1.76 -10.76
C GLY A 52 -16.98 3.08 -10.95
N ASP A 53 -17.07 3.87 -9.88
CA ASP A 53 -17.70 5.20 -9.90
C ASP A 53 -16.66 6.34 -9.94
N ASP A 54 -15.36 6.02 -9.89
CA ASP A 54 -14.29 7.00 -9.83
C ASP A 54 -13.80 7.38 -11.23
N ALA A 55 -13.70 8.68 -11.50
CA ALA A 55 -13.09 9.20 -12.72
C ALA A 55 -11.56 9.09 -12.62
N VAL A 56 -10.96 8.28 -13.50
CA VAL A 56 -9.50 8.01 -13.51
C VAL A 56 -8.77 8.75 -14.61
N PHE A 57 -9.49 9.20 -15.66
CA PHE A 57 -8.91 9.92 -16.78
C PHE A 57 -9.94 10.83 -17.44
N ALA A 58 -9.50 12.01 -17.91
CA ALA A 58 -10.28 12.91 -18.73
C ALA A 58 -9.39 13.59 -19.78
N LEU A 59 -9.80 13.52 -21.04
CA LEU A 59 -9.09 14.10 -22.18
C LEU A 59 -10.03 15.05 -22.94
N ALA A 60 -9.61 16.29 -23.10
CA ALA A 60 -10.21 17.24 -24.03
C ALA A 60 -9.42 17.21 -25.36
N VAL A 61 -10.07 16.81 -26.45
CA VAL A 61 -9.48 16.77 -27.78
C VAL A 61 -9.66 18.13 -28.44
N THR A 62 -8.56 18.81 -28.72
CA THR A 62 -8.55 20.14 -29.34
C THR A 62 -8.37 20.10 -30.84
N ASP A 63 -7.62 19.11 -31.34
CA ASP A 63 -7.34 18.93 -32.76
C ASP A 63 -7.21 17.44 -33.12
N VAL A 64 -7.56 17.09 -34.38
CA VAL A 64 -7.41 15.74 -34.93
C VAL A 64 -6.86 15.84 -36.34
N GLN A 65 -5.74 15.20 -36.60
CA GLN A 65 -5.16 15.08 -37.91
C GLN A 65 -5.53 13.70 -38.51
N ILE A 66 -6.17 13.75 -39.67
CA ILE A 66 -6.59 12.54 -40.39
C ILE A 66 -5.42 11.98 -41.19
N ASN A 67 -5.06 10.72 -40.91
CA ASN A 67 -4.00 10.00 -41.60
C ASN A 67 -2.70 10.79 -41.75
N PRO A 68 -2.17 11.42 -40.68
CA PRO A 68 -0.90 12.13 -40.79
C PRO A 68 0.22 11.14 -41.13
N ALA A 69 1.27 11.61 -41.81
CA ALA A 69 2.49 10.85 -41.89
C ALA A 69 3.13 10.76 -40.51
N VAL A 70 3.02 9.63 -39.88
CA VAL A 70 3.68 9.36 -38.58
C VAL A 70 4.93 8.51 -38.81
N ALA A 71 6.03 8.92 -38.19
CA ALA A 71 7.20 8.06 -38.13
C ALA A 71 6.84 6.77 -37.36
N ASP A 72 7.41 5.67 -37.81
CA ASP A 72 7.25 4.38 -37.13
C ASP A 72 7.80 4.50 -35.68
N ILE A 73 6.93 4.31 -34.71
CA ILE A 73 7.30 4.38 -33.29
C ILE A 73 8.01 3.07 -32.93
N GLN A 74 9.34 3.13 -32.92
CA GLN A 74 10.16 1.97 -32.55
C GLN A 74 10.09 1.75 -31.03
N VAL A 75 9.68 0.56 -30.63
CA VAL A 75 9.83 0.13 -29.23
C VAL A 75 11.31 -0.19 -29.00
N PRO A 76 12.00 0.51 -28.08
CA PRO A 76 13.41 0.22 -27.79
C PRO A 76 13.63 -1.24 -27.39
N ASP A 77 14.75 -1.83 -27.81
CA ASP A 77 15.00 -3.25 -27.57
C ASP A 77 15.03 -3.63 -26.08
N ASN A 78 15.54 -2.75 -25.22
CA ASN A 78 15.52 -2.94 -23.78
C ASN A 78 14.08 -2.98 -23.21
N VAL A 79 13.13 -2.21 -23.76
CA VAL A 79 11.72 -2.24 -23.38
C VAL A 79 11.06 -3.52 -23.90
N ARG A 80 11.33 -3.89 -25.16
CA ARG A 80 10.80 -5.10 -25.78
C ARG A 80 11.28 -6.37 -25.06
N ALA A 81 12.53 -6.38 -24.64
CA ALA A 81 13.17 -7.51 -23.98
C ALA A 81 12.91 -7.53 -22.46
N TYR A 82 12.38 -6.43 -21.88
CA TYR A 82 12.18 -6.34 -20.44
C TYR A 82 11.25 -7.45 -19.92
N ARG A 83 11.68 -8.08 -18.87
CA ARG A 83 10.87 -9.01 -18.09
C ARG A 83 10.87 -8.52 -16.66
N LEU A 84 9.68 -8.43 -16.06
CA LEU A 84 9.56 -8.06 -14.67
C LEU A 84 10.33 -9.08 -13.82
N PRO A 85 11.37 -8.67 -13.07
CA PRO A 85 12.10 -9.59 -12.21
C PRO A 85 11.20 -10.12 -11.09
N ALA A 86 11.46 -11.32 -10.64
CA ALA A 86 10.82 -11.81 -9.42
C ALA A 86 11.20 -10.89 -8.25
N PRO A 87 10.26 -10.60 -7.32
CA PRO A 87 10.57 -9.74 -6.18
C PRO A 87 11.64 -10.38 -5.30
N VAL A 88 12.68 -9.62 -5.02
CA VAL A 88 13.74 -10.00 -4.10
C VAL A 88 13.40 -9.42 -2.73
N VAL A 89 13.31 -10.28 -1.72
CA VAL A 89 13.06 -9.87 -0.34
C VAL A 89 14.33 -10.11 0.49
N THR A 90 14.75 -9.07 1.20
CA THR A 90 15.89 -9.12 2.12
C THR A 90 15.36 -9.02 3.56
N LEU A 91 15.85 -9.91 4.43
CA LEU A 91 15.49 -9.94 5.85
C LEU A 91 16.69 -9.46 6.68
N GLN A 92 16.69 -8.19 7.03
CA GLN A 92 17.73 -7.61 7.88
C GLN A 92 17.33 -7.73 9.34
N ARG A 93 18.10 -8.47 10.14
CA ARG A 93 17.90 -8.52 11.58
C ARG A 93 18.26 -7.18 12.22
N ILE A 94 17.30 -6.53 12.89
CA ILE A 94 17.47 -5.23 13.55
C ILE A 94 17.47 -5.31 15.08
N ALA A 95 16.87 -6.37 15.62
CA ALA A 95 16.97 -6.77 17.01
C ALA A 95 16.79 -8.30 17.13
N ALA A 96 16.91 -8.86 18.33
CA ALA A 96 16.68 -10.27 18.56
C ALA A 96 15.23 -10.65 18.19
N GLY A 97 15.04 -11.43 17.10
CA GLY A 97 13.71 -11.83 16.62
C GLY A 97 12.89 -10.69 15.97
N VAL A 98 13.54 -9.59 15.58
CA VAL A 98 12.91 -8.51 14.81
C VAL A 98 13.67 -8.31 13.52
N TYR A 99 12.96 -8.30 12.41
CA TYR A 99 13.54 -8.24 11.07
C TYR A 99 12.88 -7.15 10.24
N TRP A 100 13.67 -6.28 9.66
CA TRP A 100 13.23 -5.38 8.62
C TRP A 100 13.19 -6.12 7.29
N VAL A 101 12.05 -6.09 6.63
CA VAL A 101 11.78 -6.82 5.38
C VAL A 101 11.82 -5.82 4.25
N THR A 102 12.90 -5.87 3.46
CA THR A 102 13.20 -4.91 2.38
C THR A 102 13.36 -5.63 1.04
N GLY A 103 13.79 -4.94 0.01
CA GLY A 103 14.04 -5.48 -1.34
C GLY A 103 13.09 -4.93 -2.40
N SER A 104 12.20 -4.00 -2.02
CA SER A 104 11.35 -3.24 -2.91
C SER A 104 11.30 -1.78 -2.50
N THR A 105 10.40 -0.99 -3.08
CA THR A 105 10.13 0.40 -2.71
C THR A 105 9.39 0.53 -1.37
N HIS A 106 8.72 -0.56 -0.94
CA HIS A 106 7.93 -0.63 0.29
C HIS A 106 8.46 -1.74 1.19
N HIS A 107 8.34 -1.53 2.49
CA HIS A 107 8.95 -2.38 3.50
C HIS A 107 7.91 -2.89 4.50
N SER A 108 8.26 -4.00 5.14
CA SER A 108 7.51 -4.59 6.23
C SER A 108 8.43 -4.83 7.42
N MET A 109 7.86 -5.17 8.55
CA MET A 109 8.61 -5.67 9.70
C MET A 109 8.07 -7.03 10.14
N ALA A 110 8.95 -7.99 10.37
CA ALA A 110 8.60 -9.30 10.91
C ALA A 110 9.05 -9.41 12.35
N VAL A 111 8.16 -9.87 13.23
CA VAL A 111 8.43 -9.99 14.67
C VAL A 111 8.17 -11.40 15.14
N ASP A 112 9.19 -12.00 15.78
CA ASP A 112 9.08 -13.29 16.46
C ASP A 112 8.42 -13.11 17.84
N MET A 113 7.22 -13.67 17.97
CA MET A 113 6.40 -13.62 19.19
C MET A 113 6.43 -14.95 19.97
N GLY A 114 7.49 -15.73 19.79
CA GLY A 114 7.68 -17.05 20.41
C GLY A 114 7.09 -18.17 19.58
N LYS A 115 5.86 -18.60 19.82
CA LYS A 115 5.20 -19.69 19.06
C LYS A 115 4.59 -19.24 17.72
N PHE A 116 4.59 -17.95 17.39
CA PHE A 116 4.03 -17.40 16.17
C PHE A 116 4.78 -16.14 15.72
N LEU A 117 4.50 -15.70 14.52
CA LEU A 117 5.04 -14.48 13.90
C LEU A 117 3.96 -13.44 13.74
N VAL A 118 4.36 -12.16 13.81
CA VAL A 118 3.56 -11.01 13.42
C VAL A 118 4.29 -10.32 12.28
N MET A 119 3.54 -9.99 11.22
CA MET A 119 4.01 -9.10 10.17
C MET A 119 3.39 -7.72 10.35
N VAL A 120 4.18 -6.67 10.15
CA VAL A 120 3.69 -5.29 10.09
C VAL A 120 3.83 -4.83 8.65
N GLU A 121 2.75 -4.45 8.04
CA GLU A 121 2.53 -4.15 6.62
C GLU A 121 2.52 -5.36 5.67
N ALA A 122 1.67 -5.23 4.66
CA ALA A 122 1.52 -6.15 3.55
C ALA A 122 1.54 -5.37 2.22
N PRO A 123 2.68 -4.74 1.88
CA PRO A 123 2.74 -3.77 0.79
C PRO A 123 2.61 -4.42 -0.59
N LEU A 124 2.28 -3.56 -1.57
CA LEU A 124 2.27 -3.80 -3.00
C LEU A 124 1.21 -4.84 -3.42
N ASP A 125 1.59 -6.13 -3.52
CA ASP A 125 0.77 -7.16 -4.15
C ASP A 125 0.97 -8.56 -3.55
N GLU A 126 0.26 -9.54 -4.13
CA GLU A 126 0.37 -10.96 -3.78
C GLU A 126 1.80 -11.48 -3.96
N THR A 127 2.48 -11.08 -5.03
CA THR A 127 3.79 -11.63 -5.40
C THR A 127 4.85 -11.21 -4.39
N HIS A 128 4.86 -9.93 -4.02
CA HIS A 128 5.76 -9.39 -3.00
C HIS A 128 5.50 -10.01 -1.62
N SER A 129 4.23 -10.03 -1.20
CA SER A 129 3.84 -10.64 0.08
C SER A 129 4.15 -12.13 0.14
N ALA A 130 3.98 -12.88 -0.96
CA ALA A 130 4.37 -14.30 -1.02
C ALA A 130 5.88 -14.49 -0.84
N ALA A 131 6.70 -13.62 -1.44
CA ALA A 131 8.15 -13.65 -1.26
C ALA A 131 8.55 -13.34 0.20
N ALA A 132 7.92 -12.32 0.83
CA ALA A 132 8.15 -11.97 2.23
C ALA A 132 7.77 -13.13 3.18
N ILE A 133 6.60 -13.75 2.95
CA ILE A 133 6.14 -14.93 3.70
C ILE A 133 7.12 -16.10 3.55
N ALA A 134 7.56 -16.39 2.33
CA ALA A 134 8.50 -17.47 2.08
C ALA A 134 9.84 -17.22 2.78
N GLY A 135 10.37 -15.99 2.69
CA GLY A 135 11.63 -15.61 3.32
C GLY A 135 11.57 -15.75 4.84
N ILE A 136 10.53 -15.21 5.49
CA ILE A 136 10.45 -15.29 6.96
C ILE A 136 10.18 -16.71 7.47
N LYS A 137 9.39 -17.50 6.75
CA LYS A 137 9.16 -18.92 7.09
C LYS A 137 10.42 -19.79 6.90
N HIS A 138 11.26 -19.45 5.92
CA HIS A 138 12.56 -20.09 5.75
C HIS A 138 13.50 -19.77 6.92
N LEU A 139 13.52 -18.49 7.34
CA LEU A 139 14.37 -18.05 8.45
C LEU A 139 13.90 -18.58 9.81
N LEU A 140 12.58 -18.65 10.03
CA LEU A 140 11.96 -19.08 11.29
C LEU A 140 10.95 -20.21 11.03
N PRO A 141 11.45 -21.42 10.70
CA PRO A 141 10.59 -22.53 10.33
C PRO A 141 9.69 -22.99 11.47
N GLY A 142 8.51 -23.52 11.11
CA GLY A 142 7.55 -24.09 12.06
C GLY A 142 6.68 -23.07 12.79
N LYS A 143 6.90 -21.77 12.59
CA LYS A 143 6.09 -20.71 13.22
C LYS A 143 5.04 -20.17 12.24
N PRO A 144 3.73 -20.23 12.59
CA PRO A 144 2.70 -19.62 11.76
C PRO A 144 2.77 -18.09 11.84
N ILE A 145 2.47 -17.41 10.75
CA ILE A 145 2.16 -15.97 10.75
C ILE A 145 0.73 -15.85 11.28
N ARG A 146 0.59 -15.40 12.52
CA ARG A 146 -0.71 -15.34 13.19
C ARG A 146 -1.44 -14.03 12.95
N TYR A 147 -0.71 -12.92 12.81
CA TYR A 147 -1.24 -11.59 12.60
C TYR A 147 -0.49 -10.89 11.48
N VAL A 148 -1.22 -10.10 10.71
CA VAL A 148 -0.67 -9.07 9.84
C VAL A 148 -1.29 -7.72 10.25
N ILE A 149 -0.44 -6.78 10.65
CA ILE A 149 -0.84 -5.44 11.03
C ILE A 149 -0.81 -4.57 9.77
N ASN A 150 -1.90 -3.88 9.51
CA ASN A 150 -1.99 -2.88 8.45
C ASN A 150 -2.09 -1.49 9.08
N THR A 151 -1.15 -0.62 8.77
CA THR A 151 -1.09 0.71 9.36
C THR A 151 -2.21 1.62 8.86
N HIS A 152 -2.56 1.52 7.57
CA HIS A 152 -3.65 2.26 6.95
C HIS A 152 -4.09 1.62 5.62
N LEU A 153 -5.14 2.16 5.00
CA LEU A 153 -5.82 1.50 3.88
C LEU A 153 -5.25 1.78 2.48
N HIS A 154 -4.23 2.62 2.32
CA HIS A 154 -3.65 2.88 1.00
C HIS A 154 -3.20 1.58 0.33
N SER A 155 -3.38 1.51 -0.99
CA SER A 155 -3.22 0.26 -1.75
C SER A 155 -1.79 -0.27 -1.73
N ASP A 156 -0.82 0.61 -1.70
CA ASP A 156 0.60 0.29 -1.63
C ASP A 156 1.03 -0.30 -0.27
N HIS A 157 0.22 -0.13 0.79
CA HIS A 157 0.43 -0.71 2.13
C HIS A 157 -0.49 -1.91 2.41
N SER A 158 -1.58 -2.05 1.68
CA SER A 158 -2.61 -3.06 1.94
C SER A 158 -2.78 -4.10 0.83
N GLY A 159 -2.16 -3.90 -0.33
CA GLY A 159 -2.40 -4.73 -1.52
C GLY A 159 -2.06 -6.21 -1.34
N GLY A 160 -1.17 -6.55 -0.44
CA GLY A 160 -0.78 -7.92 -0.14
C GLY A 160 -1.52 -8.59 1.03
N LEU A 161 -2.42 -7.89 1.74
CA LEU A 161 -3.12 -8.42 2.93
C LEU A 161 -3.83 -9.74 2.67
N ARG A 162 -4.47 -9.88 1.50
CA ARG A 162 -5.17 -11.11 1.11
C ARG A 162 -4.26 -12.33 1.06
N THR A 163 -2.98 -12.14 0.73
CA THR A 163 -1.98 -13.21 0.73
C THR A 163 -1.71 -13.72 2.15
N TYR A 164 -1.64 -12.84 3.13
CA TYR A 164 -1.49 -13.22 4.54
C TYR A 164 -2.75 -13.90 5.09
N VAL A 165 -3.93 -13.46 4.67
CA VAL A 165 -5.20 -14.15 5.02
C VAL A 165 -5.23 -15.56 4.43
N ALA A 166 -4.75 -15.75 3.20
CA ALA A 166 -4.60 -17.07 2.59
C ALA A 166 -3.65 -17.99 3.40
N GLU A 167 -2.64 -17.44 4.08
CA GLU A 167 -1.79 -18.15 5.02
C GLU A 167 -2.50 -18.47 6.36
N GLY A 168 -3.59 -17.77 6.68
CA GLY A 168 -4.37 -17.93 7.90
C GLY A 168 -4.14 -16.84 8.94
N ALA A 169 -3.47 -15.76 8.56
CA ALA A 169 -3.27 -14.62 9.46
C ALA A 169 -4.57 -13.85 9.72
N VAL A 170 -4.68 -13.29 10.92
CA VAL A 170 -5.70 -12.33 11.31
C VAL A 170 -5.21 -10.94 10.90
N VAL A 171 -6.06 -10.16 10.24
CA VAL A 171 -5.75 -8.77 9.87
C VAL A 171 -6.02 -7.86 11.06
N VAL A 172 -5.01 -7.13 11.49
CA VAL A 172 -5.10 -6.14 12.56
C VAL A 172 -5.08 -4.76 11.92
N THR A 173 -6.16 -4.00 12.05
CA THR A 173 -6.31 -2.68 11.41
C THR A 173 -7.30 -1.82 12.19
N ARG A 174 -7.39 -0.54 11.84
CA ARG A 174 -8.39 0.37 12.43
C ARG A 174 -9.81 -0.19 12.25
N THR A 175 -10.65 -0.04 13.28
CA THR A 175 -12.04 -0.54 13.28
C THR A 175 -12.81 -0.08 12.04
N VAL A 176 -12.65 1.16 11.63
CA VAL A 176 -13.35 1.72 10.46
C VAL A 176 -12.91 1.09 9.14
N ASN A 177 -11.69 0.60 9.05
CA ASN A 177 -11.15 -0.03 7.84
C ASN A 177 -11.70 -1.44 7.61
N GLN A 178 -12.17 -2.14 8.64
CA GLN A 178 -12.69 -3.50 8.52
C GLN A 178 -13.85 -3.57 7.51
N ALA A 179 -14.84 -2.69 7.63
CA ALA A 179 -15.99 -2.68 6.73
C ALA A 179 -15.60 -2.39 5.26
N TYR A 180 -14.55 -1.58 5.05
CA TYR A 180 -13.99 -1.37 3.72
C TYR A 180 -13.41 -2.66 3.14
N TYR A 181 -12.55 -3.36 3.89
CA TYR A 181 -11.95 -4.62 3.43
C TYR A 181 -13.00 -5.71 3.20
N GLU A 182 -13.99 -5.83 4.07
CA GLU A 182 -15.08 -6.80 3.91
C GLU A 182 -15.84 -6.59 2.59
N ARG A 183 -16.15 -5.33 2.25
CA ARG A 183 -16.80 -5.00 0.97
C ARG A 183 -15.89 -5.24 -0.23
N ALA A 184 -14.66 -4.73 -0.19
CA ALA A 184 -13.70 -4.85 -1.28
C ALA A 184 -13.34 -6.31 -1.57
N TRP A 185 -13.26 -7.15 -0.52
CA TRP A 185 -12.87 -8.55 -0.66
C TRP A 185 -14.05 -9.49 -0.99
N ALA A 186 -15.28 -9.01 -0.84
CA ALA A 186 -16.48 -9.71 -1.33
C ALA A 186 -16.65 -9.59 -2.87
N ALA A 187 -15.97 -8.65 -3.51
CA ALA A 187 -16.04 -8.44 -4.95
C ALA A 187 -15.51 -9.67 -5.73
N PRO A 188 -16.09 -9.98 -6.90
CA PRO A 188 -15.61 -11.06 -7.77
C PRO A 188 -14.13 -10.85 -8.16
N ARG A 189 -13.42 -11.96 -8.39
CA ARG A 189 -12.03 -12.00 -8.88
C ARG A 189 -11.89 -13.09 -9.93
N THR A 190 -12.68 -12.92 -10.99
CA THR A 190 -12.76 -13.95 -12.03
C THR A 190 -11.67 -13.78 -13.09
N LEU A 191 -11.18 -12.54 -13.27
CA LEU A 191 -10.12 -12.23 -14.23
C LEU A 191 -8.75 -12.68 -13.71
N GLU A 192 -8.45 -12.36 -12.46
CA GLU A 192 -7.19 -12.74 -11.80
C GLU A 192 -7.48 -13.32 -10.40
N PRO A 193 -7.81 -14.62 -10.32
CA PRO A 193 -8.02 -15.29 -9.04
C PRO A 193 -6.75 -15.29 -8.20
N ASP A 194 -6.79 -14.71 -7.02
CA ASP A 194 -5.68 -14.64 -6.08
C ASP A 194 -5.58 -15.87 -5.15
N ARG A 195 -4.55 -15.91 -4.31
CA ARG A 195 -4.33 -16.99 -3.33
C ARG A 195 -5.47 -17.11 -2.32
N LEU A 196 -6.05 -15.98 -1.88
CA LEU A 196 -7.15 -16.03 -0.91
C LEU A 196 -8.36 -16.71 -1.50
N LEU A 197 -8.76 -16.34 -2.72
CA LEU A 197 -9.88 -16.98 -3.42
C LEU A 197 -9.61 -18.49 -3.59
N ARG A 198 -8.42 -18.86 -4.07
CA ARG A 198 -8.02 -20.27 -4.25
C ARG A 198 -7.97 -21.06 -2.94
N SER A 199 -7.67 -20.42 -1.82
CA SER A 199 -7.58 -21.09 -0.50
C SER A 199 -8.95 -21.38 0.11
N GLY A 200 -9.99 -20.69 -0.32
CA GLY A 200 -11.33 -20.78 0.28
C GLY A 200 -11.43 -20.22 1.71
N LYS A 201 -10.36 -19.62 2.24
CA LYS A 201 -10.35 -19.05 3.59
C LYS A 201 -11.12 -17.74 3.64
N ARG A 202 -11.64 -17.42 4.82
CA ARG A 202 -12.28 -16.14 5.11
C ARG A 202 -11.38 -15.28 5.97
N ALA A 203 -11.42 -13.98 5.74
CA ALA A 203 -10.72 -13.01 6.56
C ALA A 203 -11.25 -13.03 8.00
N LYS A 204 -10.32 -12.89 8.95
CA LYS A 204 -10.60 -12.60 10.34
C LYS A 204 -9.92 -11.28 10.67
N PHE A 205 -10.62 -10.43 11.42
CA PHE A 205 -10.11 -9.12 11.81
C PHE A 205 -9.94 -9.03 13.33
N MET A 206 -8.92 -8.30 13.74
CA MET A 206 -8.75 -7.76 15.08
C MET A 206 -8.81 -6.24 14.94
N PRO A 207 -9.96 -5.63 15.19
CA PRO A 207 -10.11 -4.18 15.06
C PRO A 207 -9.35 -3.45 16.16
N VAL A 208 -8.79 -2.30 15.79
CA VAL A 208 -8.09 -1.39 16.72
C VAL A 208 -8.81 -0.05 16.72
N ASP A 209 -9.25 0.39 17.87
CA ASP A 209 -9.71 1.76 18.08
C ASP A 209 -8.50 2.68 18.29
N ASP A 210 -8.28 3.21 19.49
CA ASP A 210 -7.12 4.07 19.74
C ASP A 210 -5.87 3.29 20.16
N HIS A 211 -6.03 2.11 20.77
CA HIS A 211 -4.93 1.28 21.25
C HIS A 211 -5.32 -0.21 21.26
N ALA A 212 -4.35 -1.06 20.93
CA ALA A 212 -4.46 -2.50 21.13
C ALA A 212 -3.08 -3.11 21.40
N GLU A 213 -3.07 -4.32 21.98
CA GLU A 213 -1.85 -5.04 22.33
C GLU A 213 -1.84 -6.44 21.70
N ILE A 214 -0.69 -6.86 21.21
CA ILE A 214 -0.42 -8.24 20.81
C ILE A 214 0.68 -8.78 21.72
N ARG A 215 0.36 -9.79 22.53
CA ARG A 215 1.29 -10.41 23.47
C ARG A 215 1.86 -11.70 22.90
N GLY A 216 3.17 -11.79 22.88
CA GLY A 216 3.91 -12.97 22.50
C GLY A 216 3.99 -14.01 23.64
N THR A 217 4.24 -15.26 23.24
CA THR A 217 4.48 -16.34 24.22
C THR A 217 5.89 -16.29 24.82
N ASN A 218 6.75 -15.45 24.28
CA ASN A 218 8.11 -15.16 24.77
C ASN A 218 8.18 -13.89 25.63
N GLY A 219 7.03 -13.32 26.01
CA GLY A 219 6.91 -12.08 26.80
C GLY A 219 7.02 -10.78 25.99
N ARG A 220 7.28 -10.86 24.67
CA ARG A 220 7.32 -9.66 23.83
C ARG A 220 5.93 -9.06 23.67
N LEU A 221 5.89 -7.74 23.62
CA LEU A 221 4.67 -6.96 23.43
C LEU A 221 4.82 -6.09 22.17
N ILE A 222 3.76 -6.04 21.38
CA ILE A 222 3.56 -5.04 20.33
C ILE A 222 2.34 -4.21 20.75
N ASP A 223 2.57 -2.93 21.02
CA ASP A 223 1.52 -1.95 21.20
C ASP A 223 1.19 -1.29 19.87
N LEU A 224 -0.09 -1.16 19.57
CA LEU A 224 -0.60 -0.47 18.40
C LEU A 224 -1.27 0.82 18.84
N TYR A 225 -0.88 1.93 18.28
CA TYR A 225 -1.46 3.23 18.60
C TYR A 225 -1.98 3.93 17.35
N HIS A 226 -3.16 4.52 17.48
CA HIS A 226 -3.71 5.42 16.49
C HIS A 226 -3.05 6.81 16.61
N LEU A 227 -2.58 7.31 15.46
CA LEU A 227 -2.06 8.68 15.32
C LEU A 227 -3.22 9.62 15.02
N GLN A 228 -3.66 10.38 16.04
CA GLN A 228 -4.82 11.26 15.93
C GLN A 228 -4.57 12.45 15.00
N GLY A 229 -5.51 12.72 14.09
CA GLY A 229 -5.49 13.87 13.19
C GLY A 229 -4.32 13.89 12.22
N ASN A 230 -3.83 12.72 11.76
CA ASN A 230 -2.72 12.65 10.83
C ASN A 230 -3.16 13.12 9.43
N PRO A 231 -2.51 14.16 8.83
CA PRO A 231 -2.94 14.70 7.52
C PRO A 231 -2.73 13.75 6.34
N HIS A 232 -1.88 12.73 6.48
CA HIS A 232 -1.69 11.73 5.43
C HIS A 232 -2.89 10.77 5.40
N ASN A 233 -3.26 10.24 6.56
CA ASN A 233 -4.41 9.37 6.73
C ASN A 233 -4.86 9.41 8.19
N ASP A 234 -6.12 9.77 8.45
CA ASP A 234 -6.65 9.91 9.81
C ASP A 234 -6.77 8.56 10.55
N GLU A 235 -6.68 7.44 9.83
CA GLU A 235 -6.75 6.08 10.37
C GLU A 235 -5.37 5.42 10.57
N MET A 236 -4.31 6.22 10.63
CA MET A 236 -2.93 5.74 10.73
C MET A 236 -2.64 5.04 12.06
N LEU A 237 -2.14 3.81 11.98
CA LEU A 237 -1.57 3.08 13.11
C LEU A 237 -0.04 3.10 13.07
N VAL A 238 0.56 3.06 14.24
CA VAL A 238 1.97 2.70 14.43
C VAL A 238 2.10 1.46 15.30
N ALA A 239 3.15 0.67 15.08
CA ALA A 239 3.46 -0.49 15.90
C ALA A 239 4.70 -0.22 16.75
N TRP A 240 4.54 -0.31 18.07
CA TRP A 240 5.58 -0.04 19.06
C TRP A 240 6.04 -1.31 19.77
N LEU A 241 7.32 -1.62 19.69
CA LEU A 241 7.97 -2.68 20.44
C LEU A 241 8.71 -2.06 21.62
N SER A 242 8.05 -1.99 22.77
CA SER A 242 8.55 -1.26 23.94
C SER A 242 9.88 -1.79 24.48
N THR A 243 10.04 -3.12 24.52
CA THR A 243 11.27 -3.77 24.98
C THR A 243 12.48 -3.45 24.09
N ASP A 244 12.27 -3.44 22.78
CA ASP A 244 13.34 -3.18 21.80
C ASP A 244 13.47 -1.68 21.49
N ARG A 245 12.52 -0.86 21.92
CA ARG A 245 12.38 0.56 21.57
C ARG A 245 12.40 0.79 20.06
N ILE A 246 11.70 -0.08 19.34
CA ILE A 246 11.52 -0.01 17.89
C ILE A 246 10.09 0.45 17.59
N LEU A 247 9.95 1.45 16.76
CA LEU A 247 8.68 1.93 16.23
C LEU A 247 8.63 1.66 14.73
N PHE A 248 7.54 1.03 14.27
CA PHE A 248 7.23 0.97 12.86
C PHE A 248 6.17 2.03 12.52
N GLU A 249 6.45 2.80 11.50
CA GLU A 249 5.56 3.77 10.87
C GLU A 249 5.54 3.55 9.35
N SER A 250 4.57 4.08 8.61
CA SER A 250 4.54 3.85 7.16
C SER A 250 4.99 5.06 6.36
N ASP A 251 4.28 6.19 6.42
CA ASP A 251 4.40 7.27 5.43
C ASP A 251 4.79 8.64 6.01
N MET A 252 5.33 8.68 7.23
CA MET A 252 5.68 9.95 7.87
C MET A 252 7.14 10.35 7.63
N LEU A 253 8.10 9.57 8.17
CA LEU A 253 9.53 9.94 8.10
C LEU A 253 10.25 9.35 6.88
N ASN A 254 9.71 8.28 6.30
CA ASN A 254 10.13 7.68 5.03
C ASN A 254 11.64 7.36 4.92
N GLY A 255 12.27 6.97 6.02
CA GLY A 255 13.68 6.60 6.02
C GLY A 255 14.63 7.73 5.59
N VAL A 256 14.22 8.99 5.72
CA VAL A 256 15.04 10.16 5.38
C VAL A 256 15.83 10.62 6.60
N SER A 257 17.15 10.74 6.43
CA SER A 257 18.02 11.36 7.43
C SER A 257 18.26 12.82 7.10
N TYR A 258 18.22 13.65 8.11
CA TYR A 258 18.43 15.09 8.01
C TYR A 258 19.76 15.49 8.67
N SER A 259 20.53 16.34 8.02
CA SER A 259 21.82 16.86 8.54
C SER A 259 21.65 18.14 9.38
N ALA A 260 20.47 18.77 9.29
CA ALA A 260 20.14 20.00 10.02
C ALA A 260 18.61 20.12 10.18
N PRO A 261 18.14 20.96 11.11
CA PRO A 261 16.71 21.24 11.27
C PRO A 261 16.06 21.80 9.99
N VAL A 262 14.90 21.24 9.62
CA VAL A 262 14.12 21.69 8.45
C VAL A 262 13.44 23.02 8.77
N ALA A 263 13.61 24.02 7.90
CA ALA A 263 13.01 25.35 8.11
C ALA A 263 11.48 25.36 8.01
N HIS A 264 10.92 24.51 7.13
CA HIS A 264 9.47 24.40 6.90
C HIS A 264 9.06 22.93 6.99
N PRO A 265 8.82 22.39 8.21
CA PRO A 265 8.44 21.02 8.41
C PRO A 265 7.10 20.66 7.75
N SER A 266 7.01 19.45 7.21
CA SER A 266 5.74 18.92 6.70
C SER A 266 4.71 18.79 7.84
N PRO A 267 3.43 19.16 7.62
CA PRO A 267 2.36 18.95 8.58
C PRO A 267 2.24 17.50 9.05
N VAL A 268 2.50 16.52 8.20
CA VAL A 268 2.51 15.08 8.53
C VAL A 268 3.56 14.78 9.59
N LEU A 269 4.80 15.28 9.40
CA LEU A 269 5.90 15.07 10.36
C LEU A 269 5.65 15.76 11.69
N VAL A 270 5.11 16.99 11.66
CA VAL A 270 4.74 17.74 12.88
C VAL A 270 3.68 16.98 13.67
N ASN A 271 2.65 16.47 12.99
CA ASN A 271 1.61 15.64 13.62
C ASN A 271 2.19 14.34 14.19
N PHE A 272 3.02 13.65 13.43
CA PHE A 272 3.68 12.42 13.89
C PHE A 272 4.49 12.67 15.16
N TYR A 273 5.34 13.69 15.16
CA TYR A 273 6.10 14.08 16.34
C TYR A 273 5.20 14.39 17.54
N ALA A 274 4.14 15.19 17.34
CA ALA A 274 3.18 15.54 18.41
C ALA A 274 2.50 14.30 18.99
N ASN A 275 2.13 13.32 18.16
CA ASN A 275 1.56 12.06 18.61
C ASN A 275 2.56 11.22 19.42
N LEU A 276 3.85 11.15 19.01
CA LEU A 276 4.86 10.45 19.81
C LEU A 276 5.03 11.09 21.18
N GLN A 277 5.00 12.44 21.27
CA GLN A 277 5.05 13.14 22.56
C GLN A 277 3.81 12.85 23.41
N ARG A 278 2.61 12.92 22.83
CA ARG A 278 1.33 12.60 23.52
C ARG A 278 1.34 11.18 24.08
N LEU A 279 1.84 10.22 23.30
CA LEU A 279 1.92 8.80 23.66
C LEU A 279 3.15 8.47 24.52
N LYS A 280 4.05 9.43 24.72
CA LYS A 280 5.32 9.28 25.47
C LYS A 280 6.22 8.18 24.86
N LEU A 281 6.20 8.02 23.54
CA LEU A 281 7.03 7.07 22.83
C LEU A 281 8.39 7.68 22.52
N GLN A 282 9.45 6.94 22.85
CA GLN A 282 10.83 7.35 22.63
C GLN A 282 11.61 6.23 21.93
N PRO A 283 11.40 6.03 20.63
CA PRO A 283 12.08 4.99 19.89
C PRO A 283 13.58 5.26 19.76
N LEU A 284 14.36 4.19 19.81
CA LEU A 284 15.75 4.18 19.38
C LEU A 284 15.87 4.02 17.87
N GLN A 285 14.93 3.26 17.29
CA GLN A 285 14.84 3.01 15.87
C GLN A 285 13.42 3.29 15.39
N ILE A 286 13.29 4.01 14.29
CA ILE A 286 12.05 4.25 13.57
C ILE A 286 12.20 3.59 12.20
N ILE A 287 11.35 2.59 11.97
CA ILE A 287 11.31 1.80 10.74
C ILE A 287 10.21 2.36 9.88
N GLY A 288 10.56 2.83 8.68
CA GLY A 288 9.58 3.32 7.73
C GLY A 288 9.02 2.23 6.82
N GLY A 289 7.78 2.36 6.42
CA GLY A 289 7.18 1.61 5.32
C GLY A 289 7.83 1.93 3.98
N HIS A 290 8.48 3.07 3.88
CA HIS A 290 9.26 3.54 2.73
C HIS A 290 10.70 3.89 3.13
N GLY A 291 11.52 4.19 2.11
CA GLY A 291 12.86 4.68 2.27
C GLY A 291 13.92 3.59 2.39
N SER A 292 15.17 4.00 2.52
CA SER A 292 16.31 3.08 2.47
C SER A 292 17.06 2.94 3.78
N LYS A 293 16.61 3.62 4.85
CA LYS A 293 17.31 3.70 6.12
C LYS A 293 16.36 3.56 7.31
N ILE A 294 16.87 2.96 8.36
CA ILE A 294 16.31 3.06 9.70
C ILE A 294 16.68 4.43 10.26
N THR A 295 15.70 5.16 10.73
CA THR A 295 15.84 6.50 11.29
C THR A 295 15.74 6.49 12.80
N THR A 296 15.96 7.65 13.42
CA THR A 296 16.01 7.84 14.87
C THR A 296 15.16 9.04 15.30
N MET A 297 15.00 9.23 16.60
CA MET A 297 14.40 10.48 17.13
C MET A 297 15.21 11.73 16.77
N ALA A 298 16.53 11.62 16.56
CA ALA A 298 17.34 12.75 16.10
C ALA A 298 16.95 13.18 14.68
N ASP A 299 16.74 12.20 13.77
CA ASP A 299 16.26 12.48 12.42
C ASP A 299 14.87 13.14 12.46
N LEU A 300 13.96 12.62 13.29
CA LEU A 300 12.63 13.21 13.45
C LEU A 300 12.67 14.62 14.05
N ASN A 301 13.53 14.86 15.03
CA ASN A 301 13.72 16.21 15.59
C ASN A 301 14.15 17.19 14.49
N PHE A 302 15.15 16.85 13.68
CA PHE A 302 15.56 17.69 12.56
C PHE A 302 14.44 17.88 11.53
N ALA A 303 13.71 16.80 11.21
CA ALA A 303 12.59 16.85 10.28
C ALA A 303 11.47 17.82 10.71
N VAL A 304 11.29 18.03 12.03
CA VAL A 304 10.32 18.97 12.59
C VAL A 304 10.93 20.32 13.01
N GLY A 305 12.12 20.63 12.50
CA GLY A 305 12.77 21.93 12.71
C GLY A 305 13.40 22.12 14.10
N LYS A 306 13.60 21.05 14.88
CA LYS A 306 14.21 21.12 16.21
C LYS A 306 15.68 20.77 16.12
N SER A 307 16.51 21.42 16.94
CA SER A 307 17.87 20.98 17.15
C SER A 307 17.88 19.61 17.85
N SER A 308 18.82 18.74 17.51
CA SER A 308 19.08 17.53 18.29
C SER A 308 19.59 17.98 19.67
N GLN A 309 18.74 17.88 20.68
CA GLN A 309 19.25 17.74 22.05
C GLN A 309 19.40 16.24 22.33
N PRO A 310 20.48 15.84 22.98
CA PRO A 310 20.76 14.45 23.32
C PRO A 310 19.68 13.82 24.20
#